data_cc0e440749a8f2d042714ae46651628e
#
_entry.id   cc0e440749a8f2d042714ae46651628e
#
_cell.length_a   1.000
_cell.length_b   1.000
_cell.length_c   1.000
_cell.angle_alpha   90.00
_cell.angle_beta   90.00
_cell.angle_gamma   90.00
#
_symmetry.space_group_name_H-M   'P 1'
#
loop_
_entity.id
_entity.type
_entity.pdbx_description
1 polymer ?
#
loop_
_entity_poly.entity_id
_entity_poly.type
_entity_poly.pdbx_seq_one_letter_code
_entity_poly.pdbx_strand_id
1 'polypeptide(L)'
;MKKLIALSAVFGALFLTSCETGGPEPAPATYPGDSLTVTGVVRPLVIETTGAWCQYCPNGAEIMTMLDGVLGDSVVLIANHVGDWFSTDNAASSKFDENFPTSGVPNFYVNNTDVGQSPATAA
;
A
#
# COMPACT_ATOMS: atom_id res chain seq x y z
N MET A 1 -36.06 47.07 37.83
CA MET A 1 -35.63 45.70 37.65
C MET A 1 -36.20 45.13 36.35
N LYS A 2 -35.84 45.66 35.18
CA LYS A 2 -36.30 45.22 33.85
C LYS A 2 -35.31 45.68 32.79
N LYS A 3 -34.07 45.13 32.76
CA LYS A 3 -33.10 45.43 31.66
C LYS A 3 -31.93 44.43 31.62
N LEU A 4 -32.14 43.10 31.82
CA LEU A 4 -31.09 42.14 31.82
C LEU A 4 -31.39 40.82 31.06
N ILE A 5 -32.32 40.82 30.08
CA ILE A 5 -32.71 39.62 29.33
C ILE A 5 -32.54 39.80 27.81
N ALA A 6 -31.70 40.70 27.34
CA ALA A 6 -31.59 40.96 25.90
C ALA A 6 -30.16 40.71 25.35
N LEU A 7 -29.28 40.03 26.06
CA LEU A 7 -27.87 39.85 25.60
C LEU A 7 -27.43 38.39 25.42
N SER A 8 -28.34 37.43 25.59
CA SER A 8 -27.97 36.00 25.46
C SER A 8 -28.38 35.34 24.14
N ALA A 9 -28.97 36.07 23.22
CA ALA A 9 -29.50 35.47 21.98
C ALA A 9 -28.61 35.68 20.73
N VAL A 10 -27.47 36.38 20.86
CA VAL A 10 -26.59 36.67 19.67
C VAL A 10 -25.36 35.77 19.63
N PHE A 11 -25.06 34.99 20.68
CA PHE A 11 -23.84 34.17 20.74
C PHE A 11 -24.02 32.72 20.23
N GLY A 12 -25.23 32.34 19.83
CA GLY A 12 -25.56 30.95 19.43
C GLY A 12 -25.51 30.65 17.92
N ALA A 13 -25.21 31.64 17.06
CA ALA A 13 -25.37 31.47 15.62
C ALA A 13 -24.05 31.42 14.82
N LEU A 14 -22.88 31.35 15.48
CA LEU A 14 -21.58 31.43 14.81
C LEU A 14 -20.79 30.12 14.74
N PHE A 15 -21.39 28.97 15.08
CA PHE A 15 -20.67 27.70 15.09
C PHE A 15 -21.16 26.63 14.13
N LEU A 16 -21.91 26.99 13.08
CA LEU A 16 -22.36 26.00 12.10
C LEU A 16 -21.87 26.28 10.66
N THR A 17 -20.74 26.95 10.49
CA THR A 17 -20.02 26.91 9.22
C THR A 17 -18.73 26.13 9.40
N SER A 18 -18.87 24.84 9.71
CA SER A 18 -17.78 23.89 9.74
C SER A 18 -17.77 23.08 8.46
N CYS A 19 -16.72 23.28 7.69
CA CYS A 19 -16.15 22.34 6.73
C CYS A 19 -17.03 21.90 5.57
N GLU A 20 -17.23 22.81 4.65
CA GLU A 20 -17.36 22.43 3.25
C GLU A 20 -16.12 22.93 2.51
N THR A 21 -14.97 22.33 2.83
CA THR A 21 -13.81 22.38 1.97
C THR A 21 -13.92 21.27 0.93
N GLY A 22 -15.00 21.29 0.17
CA GLY A 22 -15.03 20.69 -1.13
C GLY A 22 -14.17 21.55 -2.05
N GLY A 23 -12.86 21.43 -1.97
CA GLY A 23 -12.02 21.86 -3.07
C GLY A 23 -12.50 21.13 -4.33
N PRO A 24 -12.37 21.73 -5.51
CA PRO A 24 -12.71 21.03 -6.74
C PRO A 24 -11.96 19.70 -6.73
N GLU A 25 -12.71 18.59 -6.79
CA GLU A 25 -12.17 17.26 -6.97
C GLU A 25 -11.15 17.33 -8.11
N PRO A 26 -9.89 16.92 -7.91
CA PRO A 26 -8.91 16.96 -8.96
C PRO A 26 -9.49 16.18 -10.13
N ALA A 27 -9.59 16.84 -11.29
CA ALA A 27 -10.07 16.20 -12.51
C ALA A 27 -9.33 14.87 -12.67
N PRO A 28 -10.04 13.77 -13.03
CA PRO A 28 -9.39 12.49 -13.22
C PRO A 28 -8.22 12.67 -14.16
N ALA A 29 -7.02 12.28 -13.71
CA ALA A 29 -5.81 12.38 -14.50
C ALA A 29 -6.03 11.57 -15.77
N THR A 30 -6.23 12.27 -16.90
CA THR A 30 -6.30 11.63 -18.22
C THR A 30 -4.86 11.30 -18.56
N TYR A 31 -4.44 10.09 -18.33
CA TYR A 31 -3.18 9.59 -18.87
C TYR A 31 -3.34 9.49 -20.40
N PRO A 32 -2.46 10.16 -21.16
CA PRO A 32 -2.45 9.98 -22.60
C PRO A 32 -1.90 8.59 -22.92
N GLY A 33 -2.76 7.70 -23.28
CA GLY A 33 -2.42 6.33 -23.69
C GLY A 33 -3.35 5.31 -23.07
N ASP A 34 -3.92 4.53 -23.88
CA ASP A 34 -4.61 3.26 -23.71
C ASP A 34 -5.59 3.13 -22.52
N SER A 35 -6.84 2.93 -22.84
CA SER A 35 -7.81 2.40 -21.89
C SER A 35 -7.21 1.15 -21.23
N LEU A 36 -7.13 1.14 -19.89
CA LEU A 36 -6.79 -0.07 -19.15
C LEU A 36 -7.78 -1.16 -19.53
N THR A 37 -7.35 -2.04 -20.40
CA THR A 37 -8.13 -3.22 -20.74
C THR A 37 -7.95 -4.19 -19.57
N VAL A 38 -8.90 -4.21 -18.66
CA VAL A 38 -8.96 -5.22 -17.60
C VAL A 38 -9.31 -6.55 -18.26
N THR A 39 -8.30 -7.32 -18.59
CA THR A 39 -8.51 -8.73 -18.96
C THR A 39 -8.84 -9.48 -17.67
N GLY A 40 -9.91 -10.25 -17.65
CA GLY A 40 -10.38 -11.01 -16.48
C GLY A 40 -9.45 -12.17 -16.06
N VAL A 41 -8.14 -12.04 -16.32
CA VAL A 41 -7.14 -13.03 -15.90
C VAL A 41 -6.71 -12.69 -14.48
N VAL A 42 -7.05 -13.56 -13.54
CA VAL A 42 -6.54 -13.50 -12.16
C VAL A 42 -5.07 -13.89 -12.18
N ARG A 43 -4.20 -12.94 -11.80
CA ARG A 43 -2.77 -13.20 -11.63
C ARG A 43 -2.47 -13.30 -10.15
N PRO A 44 -1.83 -14.36 -9.66
CA PRO A 44 -1.37 -14.41 -8.29
C PRO A 44 -0.34 -13.30 -8.04
N LEU A 45 -0.39 -12.73 -6.85
CA LEU A 45 0.56 -11.74 -6.37
C LEU A 45 1.57 -12.45 -5.46
N VAL A 46 2.85 -12.31 -5.76
CA VAL A 46 3.94 -12.75 -4.88
C VAL A 46 4.70 -11.52 -4.40
N ILE A 47 4.82 -11.39 -3.09
CA ILE A 47 5.55 -10.30 -2.45
C ILE A 47 6.73 -10.92 -1.71
N GLU A 48 7.92 -10.43 -1.98
CA GLU A 48 9.12 -10.69 -1.17
C GLU A 48 9.39 -9.47 -0.30
N THR A 49 9.44 -9.63 1.01
CA THR A 49 10.02 -8.62 1.90
C THR A 49 11.51 -8.89 2.01
N THR A 50 12.34 -7.90 1.68
CA THR A 50 13.78 -8.03 1.47
C THR A 50 14.53 -6.81 2.02
N GLY A 51 15.86 -6.84 2.02
CA GLY A 51 16.70 -5.70 2.40
C GLY A 51 18.13 -5.86 1.90
N ALA A 52 18.73 -4.75 1.45
CA ALA A 52 20.12 -4.73 0.94
C ALA A 52 21.17 -5.14 1.98
N TRP A 53 20.83 -5.02 3.28
CA TRP A 53 21.67 -5.43 4.41
C TRP A 53 21.55 -6.92 4.75
N CYS A 54 20.61 -7.64 4.14
CA CYS A 54 20.27 -9.01 4.49
C CYS A 54 21.14 -10.01 3.73
N GLN A 55 21.94 -10.78 4.44
CA GLN A 55 22.85 -11.77 3.83
C GLN A 55 22.14 -12.96 3.16
N TYR A 56 20.88 -13.23 3.51
CA TYR A 56 20.10 -14.36 2.95
C TYR A 56 19.16 -13.92 1.83
N CYS A 57 18.93 -12.62 1.66
CA CYS A 57 18.00 -12.09 0.67
C CYS A 57 18.43 -12.30 -0.80
N PRO A 58 19.71 -12.48 -1.14
CA PRO A 58 20.07 -12.92 -2.49
C PRO A 58 19.40 -14.24 -2.91
N ASN A 59 19.16 -15.17 -1.99
CA ASN A 59 18.43 -16.39 -2.29
C ASN A 59 16.93 -16.10 -2.60
N GLY A 60 16.35 -15.11 -1.91
CA GLY A 60 15.00 -14.64 -2.20
C GLY A 60 14.89 -14.04 -3.59
N ALA A 61 15.82 -13.18 -3.96
CA ALA A 61 15.88 -12.58 -5.29
C ALA A 61 16.05 -13.64 -6.40
N GLU A 62 16.81 -14.72 -6.14
CA GLU A 62 16.93 -15.84 -7.07
C GLU A 62 15.59 -16.57 -7.25
N ILE A 63 14.84 -16.79 -6.17
CA ILE A 63 13.51 -17.38 -6.22
C ILE A 63 12.56 -16.49 -7.05
N MET A 64 12.56 -15.17 -6.84
CA MET A 64 11.76 -14.22 -7.61
C MET A 64 12.12 -14.29 -9.10
N THR A 65 13.41 -14.37 -9.42
CA THR A 65 13.90 -14.51 -10.81
C THR A 65 13.43 -15.83 -11.45
N MET A 66 13.47 -16.92 -10.69
CA MET A 66 12.97 -18.21 -11.19
C MET A 66 11.45 -18.18 -11.43
N LEU A 67 10.69 -17.57 -10.52
CA LEU A 67 9.25 -17.41 -10.69
C LEU A 67 8.90 -16.59 -11.94
N ASP A 68 9.64 -15.49 -12.17
CA ASP A 68 9.49 -14.70 -13.38
C ASP A 68 9.78 -15.53 -14.64
N GLY A 69 10.86 -16.28 -14.64
CA GLY A 69 11.25 -17.13 -15.77
C GLY A 69 10.27 -18.26 -16.10
N VAL A 70 9.56 -18.78 -15.09
CA VAL A 70 8.59 -19.87 -15.28
C VAL A 70 7.18 -19.37 -15.56
N LEU A 71 6.74 -18.32 -14.86
CA LEU A 71 5.36 -17.84 -14.87
C LEU A 71 5.17 -16.60 -15.76
N GLY A 72 6.23 -15.82 -15.98
CA GLY A 72 6.20 -14.61 -16.80
C GLY A 72 5.01 -13.72 -16.49
N ASP A 73 4.27 -13.35 -17.49
CA ASP A 73 3.08 -12.48 -17.36
C ASP A 73 1.91 -13.10 -16.56
N SER A 74 2.04 -14.34 -16.11
CA SER A 74 0.98 -15.01 -15.34
C SER A 74 1.05 -14.72 -13.83
N VAL A 75 2.05 -13.99 -13.37
CA VAL A 75 2.27 -13.62 -11.97
C VAL A 75 2.57 -12.14 -11.84
N VAL A 76 2.26 -11.55 -10.68
CA VAL A 76 2.73 -10.22 -10.31
C VAL A 76 3.76 -10.39 -9.20
N LEU A 77 4.97 -9.92 -9.44
CA LEU A 77 6.09 -10.01 -8.50
C LEU A 77 6.42 -8.64 -7.92
N ILE A 78 6.52 -8.54 -6.60
CA ILE A 78 6.90 -7.31 -5.89
C ILE A 78 8.01 -7.63 -4.90
N ALA A 79 9.13 -6.90 -4.98
CA ALA A 79 10.15 -6.88 -3.92
C ALA A 79 9.94 -5.63 -3.06
N ASN A 80 9.58 -5.83 -1.79
CA ASN A 80 9.41 -4.78 -0.80
C ASN A 80 10.68 -4.66 0.04
N HIS A 81 11.43 -3.59 -0.18
CA HIS A 81 12.63 -3.30 0.59
C HIS A 81 12.32 -2.65 1.93
N VAL A 82 12.93 -3.13 3.00
CA VAL A 82 12.75 -2.60 4.35
C VAL A 82 14.10 -2.20 4.96
N GLY A 83 14.14 -1.01 5.55
CA GLY A 83 15.28 -0.52 6.31
C GLY A 83 16.56 -0.26 5.50
N ASP A 84 16.45 0.04 4.23
CA ASP A 84 17.55 0.41 3.34
C ASP A 84 17.15 1.59 2.41
N TRP A 85 18.07 2.04 1.56
CA TRP A 85 17.82 3.17 0.65
C TRP A 85 16.87 2.88 -0.52
N PHE A 86 16.48 1.63 -0.74
CA PHE A 86 15.42 1.27 -1.68
C PHE A 86 14.05 1.29 -1.01
N SER A 87 14.02 1.35 0.33
CA SER A 87 12.78 1.52 1.08
C SER A 87 12.18 2.89 0.81
N THR A 88 10.89 2.96 0.61
CA THR A 88 10.19 4.24 0.44
C THR A 88 9.56 4.66 1.76
N ASP A 89 10.09 5.73 2.38
CA ASP A 89 9.53 6.29 3.60
C ASP A 89 8.29 7.15 3.29
N ASN A 90 7.19 6.51 2.99
CA ASN A 90 5.91 7.18 2.75
C ASN A 90 4.74 6.40 3.37
N ALA A 91 3.56 7.04 3.39
CA ALA A 91 2.37 6.43 3.98
C ALA A 91 1.94 5.13 3.28
N ALA A 92 2.28 4.95 2.00
CA ALA A 92 1.95 3.74 1.25
C ALA A 92 2.82 2.56 1.70
N SER A 93 4.14 2.76 1.90
CA SER A 93 5.02 1.70 2.38
C SER A 93 4.70 1.29 3.81
N SER A 94 4.36 2.24 4.69
CA SER A 94 3.91 1.92 6.05
C SER A 94 2.64 1.05 6.04
N LYS A 95 1.69 1.36 5.17
CA LYS A 95 0.48 0.54 5.00
C LYS A 95 0.78 -0.82 4.40
N PHE A 96 1.77 -0.90 3.53
CA PHE A 96 2.22 -2.16 2.98
C PHE A 96 2.79 -3.07 4.08
N ASP A 97 3.68 -2.55 4.92
CA ASP A 97 4.27 -3.29 6.03
C ASP A 97 3.24 -3.70 7.09
N GLU A 98 2.21 -2.86 7.34
CA GLU A 98 1.08 -3.22 8.21
C GLU A 98 0.26 -4.40 7.66
N ASN A 99 0.07 -4.48 6.35
CA ASN A 99 -0.72 -5.54 5.71
C ASN A 99 0.06 -6.83 5.49
N PHE A 100 1.39 -6.73 5.34
CA PHE A 100 2.30 -7.86 5.11
C PHE A 100 3.41 -7.88 6.18
N PRO A 101 3.06 -8.07 7.46
CA PRO A 101 4.02 -8.05 8.54
C PRO A 101 5.00 -9.20 8.42
N THR A 102 6.27 -8.95 8.74
CA THR A 102 7.32 -9.99 8.75
C THR A 102 8.09 -9.99 10.05
N SER A 103 8.49 -11.15 10.51
CA SER A 103 9.40 -11.33 11.65
C SER A 103 10.87 -11.41 11.23
N GLY A 104 11.15 -11.45 9.94
CA GLY A 104 12.49 -11.53 9.38
C GLY A 104 12.47 -11.52 7.85
N VAL A 105 13.65 -11.37 7.24
CA VAL A 105 13.82 -11.32 5.79
C VAL A 105 14.85 -12.34 5.33
N PRO A 106 14.72 -12.93 4.11
CA PRO A 106 13.60 -12.74 3.19
C PRO A 106 12.32 -13.38 3.73
N ASN A 107 11.17 -12.81 3.41
CA ASN A 107 9.85 -13.40 3.69
C ASN A 107 8.93 -13.24 2.49
N PHE A 108 8.09 -14.23 2.24
CA PHE A 108 7.21 -14.24 1.08
C PHE A 108 5.74 -14.29 1.47
N TYR A 109 4.93 -13.57 0.71
CA TYR A 109 3.49 -13.69 0.69
C TYR A 109 3.04 -14.12 -0.70
N VAL A 110 2.13 -15.08 -0.75
CA VAL A 110 1.42 -15.44 -1.98
C VAL A 110 -0.03 -15.05 -1.83
N ASN A 111 -0.48 -14.11 -2.65
CA ASN A 111 -1.72 -13.38 -2.43
C ASN A 111 -1.70 -12.74 -1.02
N ASN A 112 -2.53 -13.08 -0.11
CA ASN A 112 -2.50 -12.55 1.25
C ASN A 112 -2.05 -13.60 2.29
N THR A 113 -1.39 -14.67 1.85
CA THR A 113 -0.95 -15.76 2.72
C THR A 113 0.55 -15.68 2.94
N ASP A 114 0.97 -15.59 4.19
CA ASP A 114 2.39 -15.72 4.57
C ASP A 114 2.87 -17.15 4.34
N VAL A 115 3.86 -17.30 3.50
CA VAL A 115 4.47 -18.61 3.16
C VAL A 115 5.90 -18.73 3.72
N GLY A 116 6.33 -17.75 4.51
CA GLY A 116 7.62 -17.74 5.18
C GLY A 116 8.79 -17.44 4.26
N GLN A 117 9.96 -17.99 4.60
CA GLN A 117 11.21 -17.67 3.94
C GLN A 117 11.40 -18.33 2.56
N SER A 118 10.52 -19.24 2.18
CA SER A 118 10.60 -19.91 0.88
C SER A 118 9.21 -20.30 0.40
N PRO A 119 8.74 -19.77 -0.74
CA PRO A 119 7.47 -20.18 -1.33
C PRO A 119 7.47 -21.62 -1.83
N ALA A 120 8.65 -22.23 -1.99
CA ALA A 120 8.78 -23.63 -2.43
C ALA A 120 8.30 -24.66 -1.38
N THR A 121 8.08 -24.25 -0.13
CA THR A 121 7.58 -25.13 0.94
C THR A 121 6.07 -25.07 1.10
N ALA A 122 5.38 -24.25 0.34
CA ALA A 122 3.93 -24.05 0.40
C ALA A 122 3.16 -24.80 -0.71
N ALA A 123 3.80 -25.71 -1.44
CA ALA A 123 3.20 -26.51 -2.51
C ALA A 123 2.82 -27.92 -2.02
#